data_157789332d4ec643ca92ad02af93e46a
#
_entry.id   157789332d4ec643ca92ad02af93e46a
#
_cell.length_a   1.000
_cell.length_b   1.000
_cell.length_c   1.000
_cell.angle_alpha   90.00
_cell.angle_beta   90.00
_cell.angle_gamma   90.00
#
_symmetry.space_group_name_H-M   'P 1'
#
loop_
_entity.id
_entity.type
_entity.pdbx_description
1 polymer ?
#
loop_
_entity_poly.entity_id
_entity_poly.type
_entity_poly.pdbx_seq_one_letter_code
_entity_poly.pdbx_strand_id
1 'polypeptide(L)'
;MNTKQRLSEDLENSSEIVLEKRFVTLYENEIQEINEQRADLLQLMKQEPEERMEIEDAARQYYRVFAREFYEVSEGRISDEEFLTLWEREEELKDGLHTIHSLEGEKKQLEKELEHALEDEAELEKTIGDVKEKNRNQRALFFSFLCMGGAALVFAALAVIRFRIPVLQYIWQTAAIFVIVVLLLGLLYQMQKKASESVRLYEMMSGHKNSARRRLEGDQRRIAGDLKFYYEKFEVLFRYISQEQWKLFEFCVKVSARLRFSGEISKEAEELKRVLKKYHWKKPENWMYYPRALYDPGKKSACLELLTDRRNLCEQMLVKHEKIIDESGLD
;
A
#
# COMPACT_ATOMS: atom_id res chain seq x y z
N MET A 1 1.63 -14.63 -25.25
CA MET A 1 1.60 -13.82 -24.04
C MET A 1 1.49 -12.35 -24.45
N ASN A 2 0.45 -11.64 -23.99
CA ASN A 2 0.06 -10.33 -24.52
C ASN A 2 0.98 -9.24 -23.94
N THR A 3 1.44 -8.27 -24.72
CA THR A 3 2.37 -7.19 -24.30
C THR A 3 1.86 -6.44 -23.05
N LYS A 4 0.55 -6.36 -22.86
CA LYS A 4 -0.09 -5.77 -21.68
C LYS A 4 0.08 -6.61 -20.40
N GLN A 5 0.18 -7.92 -20.52
CA GLN A 5 0.41 -8.84 -19.40
C GLN A 5 1.85 -8.74 -18.91
N ARG A 6 2.82 -8.67 -19.82
CA ARG A 6 4.24 -8.43 -19.46
C ARG A 6 4.43 -7.10 -18.75
N LEU A 7 3.81 -6.02 -19.25
CA LEU A 7 3.95 -4.70 -18.61
C LEU A 7 3.34 -4.65 -17.18
N SER A 8 2.28 -5.42 -16.91
CA SER A 8 1.72 -5.51 -15.56
C SER A 8 2.59 -6.34 -14.62
N GLU A 9 3.16 -7.43 -15.10
CA GLU A 9 4.10 -8.28 -14.35
C GLU A 9 5.40 -7.52 -14.04
N ASP A 10 5.93 -6.74 -15.00
CA ASP A 10 7.12 -5.91 -14.79
C ASP A 10 6.88 -4.79 -13.77
N LEU A 11 5.69 -4.19 -13.73
CA LEU A 11 5.30 -3.19 -12.74
C LEU A 11 5.09 -3.80 -11.34
N GLU A 12 4.53 -5.00 -11.25
CA GLU A 12 4.38 -5.74 -10.01
C GLU A 12 5.73 -6.09 -9.41
N ASN A 13 6.61 -6.70 -10.19
CA ASN A 13 7.96 -7.04 -9.78
C ASN A 13 8.74 -5.80 -9.34
N SER A 14 8.60 -4.68 -10.06
CA SER A 14 9.25 -3.41 -9.68
C SER A 14 8.77 -2.88 -8.32
N SER A 15 7.47 -2.97 -8.00
CA SER A 15 6.94 -2.49 -6.72
C SER A 15 7.35 -3.39 -5.54
N GLU A 16 7.42 -4.70 -5.76
CA GLU A 16 7.86 -5.66 -4.75
C GLU A 16 9.35 -5.50 -4.43
N ILE A 17 10.19 -5.32 -5.44
CA ILE A 17 11.63 -5.04 -5.25
C ILE A 17 11.86 -3.74 -4.48
N VAL A 18 11.10 -2.69 -4.75
CA VAL A 18 11.19 -1.43 -4.00
C VAL A 18 10.87 -1.66 -2.52
N LEU A 19 9.87 -2.49 -2.23
CA LEU A 19 9.52 -2.85 -0.86
C LEU A 19 10.64 -3.64 -0.19
N GLU A 20 11.18 -4.65 -0.85
CA GLU A 20 12.26 -5.48 -0.32
C GLU A 20 13.55 -4.65 -0.07
N LYS A 21 13.89 -3.72 -0.96
CA LYS A 21 15.01 -2.76 -0.74
C LYS A 21 14.78 -1.85 0.48
N ARG A 22 13.54 -1.47 0.79
CA ARG A 22 13.21 -0.73 2.02
C ARG A 22 13.50 -1.57 3.26
N PHE A 23 13.21 -2.87 3.25
CA PHE A 23 13.54 -3.78 4.34
C PHE A 23 15.05 -3.94 4.50
N VAL A 24 15.78 -4.14 3.40
CA VAL A 24 17.25 -4.21 3.43
C VAL A 24 17.82 -2.97 4.10
N THR A 25 17.45 -1.78 3.65
CA THR A 25 17.91 -0.51 4.23
C THR A 25 17.55 -0.38 5.72
N LEU A 26 16.35 -0.83 6.10
CA LEU A 26 15.90 -0.82 7.49
C LEU A 26 16.82 -1.67 8.38
N TYR A 27 17.06 -2.92 7.98
CA TYR A 27 17.86 -3.85 8.79
C TYR A 27 19.34 -3.51 8.78
N GLU A 28 19.90 -2.99 7.71
CA GLU A 28 21.27 -2.46 7.67
C GLU A 28 21.47 -1.32 8.70
N ASN A 29 20.55 -0.36 8.73
CA ASN A 29 20.58 0.75 9.67
C ASN A 29 20.47 0.26 11.12
N GLU A 30 19.57 -0.68 11.39
CA GLU A 30 19.42 -1.29 12.72
C GLU A 30 20.69 -2.02 13.17
N ILE A 31 21.29 -2.83 12.28
CA ILE A 31 22.55 -3.53 12.57
C ILE A 31 23.66 -2.52 12.88
N GLN A 32 23.75 -1.43 12.13
CA GLN A 32 24.74 -0.38 12.40
C GLN A 32 24.52 0.24 13.78
N GLU A 33 23.30 0.59 14.13
CA GLU A 33 22.95 1.20 15.41
C GLU A 33 23.27 0.27 16.60
N ILE A 34 22.90 -1.01 16.47
CA ILE A 34 23.22 -2.03 17.48
C ILE A 34 24.73 -2.19 17.64
N ASN A 35 25.49 -2.19 16.55
CA ASN A 35 26.95 -2.29 16.62
C ASN A 35 27.58 -1.08 17.31
N GLU A 36 27.05 0.12 17.10
CA GLU A 36 27.51 1.33 17.82
C GLU A 36 27.22 1.22 19.32
N GLN A 37 26.02 0.82 19.73
CA GLN A 37 25.66 0.61 21.13
C GLN A 37 26.56 -0.47 21.81
N ARG A 38 26.79 -1.58 21.11
CA ARG A 38 27.71 -2.63 21.60
C ARG A 38 29.14 -2.12 21.76
N ALA A 39 29.64 -1.32 20.82
CA ALA A 39 30.99 -0.74 20.88
C ALA A 39 31.11 0.19 22.09
N ASP A 40 30.08 1.00 22.38
CA ASP A 40 30.07 1.87 23.55
C ASP A 40 30.19 1.06 24.85
N LEU A 41 29.43 -0.03 25.04
CA LEU A 41 29.53 -0.90 26.22
C LEU A 41 30.92 -1.59 26.37
N LEU A 42 31.47 -2.02 25.23
CA LEU A 42 32.82 -2.61 25.23
C LEU A 42 33.90 -1.57 25.52
N GLN A 43 33.71 -0.32 25.10
CA GLN A 43 34.60 0.79 25.42
C GLN A 43 34.57 1.08 26.91
N LEU A 44 33.38 1.10 27.55
CA LEU A 44 33.26 1.28 29.00
C LEU A 44 34.09 0.26 29.80
N MET A 45 34.16 -0.98 29.31
CA MET A 45 34.95 -2.03 29.97
C MET A 45 36.46 -1.79 29.87
N LYS A 46 36.92 -1.01 28.92
CA LYS A 46 38.35 -0.71 28.66
C LYS A 46 38.78 0.64 29.22
N GLN A 47 37.86 1.47 29.68
CA GLN A 47 38.16 2.77 30.27
C GLN A 47 38.93 2.65 31.58
N GLU A 48 39.69 3.70 31.89
CA GLU A 48 40.40 3.82 33.18
C GLU A 48 39.41 3.79 34.35
N PRO A 49 39.79 3.26 35.53
CA PRO A 49 38.88 3.10 36.66
C PRO A 49 38.20 4.39 37.10
N GLU A 50 38.90 5.52 37.02
CA GLU A 50 38.38 6.84 37.42
C GLU A 50 37.29 7.32 36.44
N GLU A 51 37.53 7.20 35.13
CA GLU A 51 36.56 7.57 34.07
C GLU A 51 35.32 6.72 34.16
N ARG A 52 35.51 5.41 34.32
CA ARG A 52 34.39 4.46 34.46
C ARG A 52 33.56 4.77 35.71
N MET A 53 34.17 5.11 36.82
CA MET A 53 33.48 5.46 38.07
C MET A 53 32.62 6.73 37.88
N GLU A 54 33.11 7.75 37.17
CA GLU A 54 32.35 8.96 36.88
C GLU A 54 31.09 8.65 36.06
N ILE A 55 31.20 7.78 35.06
CA ILE A 55 30.07 7.34 34.24
C ILE A 55 29.07 6.52 35.07
N GLU A 56 29.57 5.55 35.85
CA GLU A 56 28.75 4.69 36.71
C GLU A 56 27.99 5.49 37.76
N ASP A 57 28.60 6.50 38.35
CA ASP A 57 27.96 7.36 39.36
C ASP A 57 26.90 8.27 38.75
N ALA A 58 27.17 8.88 37.60
CA ALA A 58 26.21 9.67 36.89
C ALA A 58 24.97 8.82 36.44
N ALA A 59 25.22 7.62 35.91
CA ALA A 59 24.18 6.69 35.53
C ALA A 59 23.32 6.21 36.71
N ARG A 60 23.98 5.92 37.86
CA ARG A 60 23.30 5.52 39.09
C ARG A 60 22.45 6.65 39.68
N GLN A 61 22.93 7.88 39.61
CA GLN A 61 22.18 9.05 40.07
C GLN A 61 20.94 9.29 39.19
N TYR A 62 21.11 9.29 37.86
CA TYR A 62 20.02 9.42 36.92
C TYR A 62 18.95 8.33 37.15
N TYR A 63 19.38 7.05 37.20
CA TYR A 63 18.45 5.95 37.41
C TYR A 63 17.71 6.03 38.75
N ARG A 64 18.36 6.47 39.83
CA ARG A 64 17.73 6.63 41.14
C ARG A 64 16.55 7.64 41.08
N VAL A 65 16.77 8.78 40.43
CA VAL A 65 15.75 9.80 40.27
C VAL A 65 14.65 9.30 39.35
N PHE A 66 15.02 8.72 38.21
CA PHE A 66 14.07 8.13 37.28
C PHE A 66 13.19 7.06 37.96
N ALA A 67 13.78 6.07 38.63
CA ALA A 67 13.02 4.96 39.22
C ALA A 67 12.04 5.44 40.30
N ARG A 68 12.44 6.45 41.11
CA ARG A 68 11.53 7.05 42.09
C ARG A 68 10.28 7.64 41.43
N GLU A 69 10.48 8.52 40.45
CA GLU A 69 9.37 9.19 39.75
C GLU A 69 8.55 8.25 38.88
N PHE A 70 9.22 7.30 38.23
CA PHE A 70 8.56 6.28 37.43
C PHE A 70 7.63 5.42 38.29
N TYR A 71 8.07 4.99 39.47
CA TYR A 71 7.27 4.17 40.37
C TYR A 71 5.98 4.89 40.83
N GLU A 72 6.08 6.19 41.10
CA GLU A 72 4.93 7.03 41.46
C GLU A 72 3.89 7.15 40.31
N VAL A 73 4.36 7.20 39.05
CA VAL A 73 3.48 7.43 37.88
C VAL A 73 2.97 6.12 37.28
N SER A 74 3.80 5.05 37.30
CA SER A 74 3.46 3.77 36.67
C SER A 74 2.53 2.89 37.49
N GLU A 75 2.36 3.19 38.79
CA GLU A 75 1.56 2.39 39.71
C GLU A 75 1.94 0.89 39.73
N GLY A 76 3.15 0.56 39.29
CA GLY A 76 3.65 -0.82 39.22
C GLY A 76 3.02 -1.69 38.11
N ARG A 77 2.36 -1.09 37.12
CA ARG A 77 1.71 -1.81 36.01
C ARG A 77 2.69 -2.35 34.96
N ILE A 78 3.88 -1.81 34.90
CA ILE A 78 4.94 -2.19 33.98
C ILE A 78 6.28 -2.10 34.69
N SER A 79 7.23 -2.94 34.30
CA SER A 79 8.59 -2.83 34.83
C SER A 79 9.32 -1.61 34.22
N ASP A 80 10.27 -1.08 34.97
CA ASP A 80 11.10 0.05 34.54
C ASP A 80 11.90 -0.30 33.27
N GLU A 81 12.41 -1.52 33.18
CA GLU A 81 13.19 -1.98 32.03
C GLU A 81 12.34 -2.10 30.76
N GLU A 82 11.14 -2.67 30.87
CA GLU A 82 10.20 -2.76 29.76
C GLU A 82 9.72 -1.38 29.31
N PHE A 83 9.43 -0.50 30.27
CA PHE A 83 9.07 0.88 29.97
C PHE A 83 10.20 1.63 29.24
N LEU A 84 11.43 1.55 29.72
CA LEU A 84 12.57 2.23 29.11
C LEU A 84 12.82 1.75 27.67
N THR A 85 12.66 0.45 27.42
CA THR A 85 12.78 -0.11 26.06
C THR A 85 11.72 0.44 25.11
N LEU A 86 10.49 0.65 25.59
CA LEU A 86 9.41 1.25 24.81
C LEU A 86 9.59 2.76 24.65
N TRP A 87 10.11 3.43 25.67
CA TRP A 87 10.35 4.86 25.67
C TRP A 87 11.47 5.26 24.69
N GLU A 88 12.49 4.44 24.53
CA GLU A 88 13.56 4.63 23.54
C GLU A 88 12.99 4.86 22.14
N ARG A 89 11.91 4.15 21.78
CA ARG A 89 11.33 4.17 20.44
C ARG A 89 9.89 4.73 20.41
N GLU A 90 9.52 5.51 21.41
CA GLU A 90 8.15 6.01 21.55
C GLU A 90 7.68 6.79 20.33
N GLU A 91 8.50 7.69 19.79
CA GLU A 91 8.14 8.50 18.64
C GLU A 91 7.96 7.64 17.39
N GLU A 92 8.87 6.70 17.14
CA GLU A 92 8.80 5.78 16.02
C GLU A 92 7.57 4.87 16.09
N LEU A 93 7.27 4.33 17.28
CA LEU A 93 6.07 3.52 17.52
C LEU A 93 4.79 4.34 17.32
N LYS A 94 4.74 5.56 17.83
CA LYS A 94 3.57 6.45 17.71
C LYS A 94 3.29 6.84 16.26
N ASP A 95 4.32 7.23 15.52
CA ASP A 95 4.21 7.62 14.11
C ASP A 95 3.84 6.41 13.24
N GLY A 96 4.43 5.26 13.51
CA GLY A 96 4.11 4.03 12.82
C GLY A 96 2.69 3.55 13.06
N LEU A 97 2.18 3.66 14.30
CA LEU A 97 0.77 3.38 14.63
C LEU A 97 -0.19 4.27 13.87
N HIS A 98 0.07 5.57 13.90
CA HIS A 98 -0.75 6.53 13.18
C HIS A 98 -0.77 6.20 11.69
N THR A 99 0.39 5.84 11.13
CA THR A 99 0.51 5.45 9.73
C THR A 99 -0.25 4.15 9.43
N ILE A 100 -0.14 3.13 10.29
CA ILE A 100 -0.90 1.87 10.13
C ILE A 100 -2.41 2.15 10.12
N HIS A 101 -2.92 2.90 11.10
CA HIS A 101 -4.35 3.23 11.15
C HIS A 101 -4.83 4.02 9.94
N SER A 102 -4.01 4.97 9.44
CA SER A 102 -4.32 5.71 8.20
C SER A 102 -4.40 4.78 7.01
N LEU A 103 -3.40 3.92 6.83
CA LEU A 103 -3.32 2.96 5.72
C LEU A 103 -4.45 1.91 5.77
N GLU A 104 -4.83 1.44 6.97
CA GLU A 104 -5.99 0.55 7.13
C GLU A 104 -7.30 1.24 6.75
N GLY A 105 -7.44 2.52 7.12
CA GLY A 105 -8.58 3.35 6.72
C GLY A 105 -8.66 3.53 5.21
N GLU A 106 -7.53 3.89 4.58
CA GLU A 106 -7.41 4.04 3.12
C GLU A 106 -7.68 2.71 2.40
N LYS A 107 -7.14 1.59 2.88
CA LYS A 107 -7.39 0.27 2.33
C LYS A 107 -8.88 -0.06 2.30
N LYS A 108 -9.56 0.17 3.42
CA LYS A 108 -11.01 -0.08 3.53
C LYS A 108 -11.84 0.81 2.62
N GLN A 109 -11.41 2.04 2.39
CA GLN A 109 -12.05 2.95 1.44
C GLN A 109 -11.85 2.47 0.00
N LEU A 110 -10.61 2.14 -0.37
CA LEU A 110 -10.28 1.62 -1.70
C LEU A 110 -10.99 0.30 -2.02
N GLU A 111 -11.16 -0.59 -1.03
CA GLU A 111 -11.94 -1.83 -1.21
C GLU A 111 -13.38 -1.53 -1.61
N LYS A 112 -14.02 -0.53 -0.98
CA LYS A 112 -15.38 -0.10 -1.35
C LYS A 112 -15.43 0.55 -2.74
N GLU A 113 -14.46 1.41 -3.06
CA GLU A 113 -14.38 2.06 -4.36
C GLU A 113 -14.16 1.03 -5.48
N LEU A 114 -13.35 0.00 -5.22
CA LEU A 114 -13.12 -1.11 -6.16
C LEU A 114 -14.39 -1.95 -6.35
N GLU A 115 -15.13 -2.26 -5.27
CA GLU A 115 -16.40 -2.97 -5.31
C GLU A 115 -17.41 -2.21 -6.20
N HIS A 116 -17.58 -0.92 -5.97
CA HIS A 116 -18.43 -0.07 -6.81
C HIS A 116 -17.97 -0.01 -8.28
N ALA A 117 -16.67 0.07 -8.51
CA ALA A 117 -16.12 0.08 -9.86
C ALA A 117 -16.38 -1.23 -10.61
N LEU A 118 -16.34 -2.37 -9.91
CA LEU A 118 -16.67 -3.69 -10.45
C LEU A 118 -18.17 -3.85 -10.74
N GLU A 119 -19.04 -3.38 -9.85
CA GLU A 119 -20.49 -3.35 -10.07
C GLU A 119 -20.85 -2.51 -11.30
N ASP A 120 -20.28 -1.32 -11.40
CA ASP A 120 -20.45 -0.40 -12.53
C ASP A 120 -19.97 -1.00 -13.85
N GLU A 121 -18.84 -1.74 -13.81
CA GLU A 121 -18.31 -2.42 -15.01
C GLU A 121 -19.24 -3.55 -15.48
N ALA A 122 -19.75 -4.35 -14.54
CA ALA A 122 -20.68 -5.43 -14.83
C ALA A 122 -22.00 -4.91 -15.43
N GLU A 123 -22.53 -3.79 -14.92
CA GLU A 123 -23.73 -3.14 -15.48
C GLU A 123 -23.48 -2.59 -16.90
N LEU A 124 -22.30 -1.99 -17.10
CA LEU A 124 -21.90 -1.48 -18.39
C LEU A 124 -21.71 -2.60 -19.42
N GLU A 125 -21.08 -3.73 -19.04
CA GLU A 125 -20.93 -4.90 -19.91
C GLU A 125 -22.29 -5.47 -20.35
N LYS A 126 -23.23 -5.57 -19.41
CA LYS A 126 -24.61 -5.99 -19.73
C LYS A 126 -25.24 -5.04 -20.72
N THR A 127 -25.14 -3.73 -20.51
CA THR A 127 -25.68 -2.70 -21.41
C THR A 127 -25.03 -2.79 -22.79
N ILE A 128 -23.72 -3.00 -22.88
CA ILE A 128 -23.02 -3.22 -24.17
C ILE A 128 -23.53 -4.47 -24.86
N GLY A 129 -23.77 -5.55 -24.14
CA GLY A 129 -24.35 -6.80 -24.64
C GLY A 129 -25.70 -6.55 -25.30
N ASP A 130 -26.61 -5.89 -24.59
CA ASP A 130 -27.97 -5.56 -25.04
C ASP A 130 -27.92 -4.66 -26.28
N VAL A 131 -27.07 -3.64 -26.30
CA VAL A 131 -26.93 -2.73 -27.45
C VAL A 131 -26.32 -3.43 -28.66
N LYS A 132 -25.33 -4.31 -28.46
CA LYS A 132 -24.72 -5.12 -29.53
C LYS A 132 -25.75 -6.08 -30.14
N GLU A 133 -26.56 -6.73 -29.32
CA GLU A 133 -27.62 -7.62 -29.77
C GLU A 133 -28.69 -6.85 -30.60
N LYS A 134 -29.14 -5.69 -30.09
CA LYS A 134 -30.04 -4.80 -30.76
C LYS A 134 -29.48 -4.34 -32.12
N ASN A 135 -28.23 -3.97 -32.20
CA ASN A 135 -27.56 -3.57 -33.45
C ASN A 135 -27.45 -4.75 -34.41
N ARG A 136 -27.17 -5.96 -33.95
CA ARG A 136 -27.16 -7.18 -34.78
C ARG A 136 -28.54 -7.46 -35.39
N ASN A 137 -29.59 -7.36 -34.58
CA ASN A 137 -30.96 -7.58 -35.03
C ASN A 137 -31.39 -6.50 -36.05
N GLN A 138 -31.02 -5.23 -35.83
CA GLN A 138 -31.29 -4.15 -36.80
C GLN A 138 -30.52 -4.36 -38.10
N ARG A 139 -29.28 -4.83 -38.08
CA ARG A 139 -28.55 -5.18 -39.31
C ARG A 139 -29.22 -6.33 -40.07
N ALA A 140 -29.65 -7.37 -39.37
CA ALA A 140 -30.34 -8.49 -39.97
C ALA A 140 -31.63 -8.05 -40.66
N LEU A 141 -32.43 -7.19 -40.02
CA LEU A 141 -33.62 -6.60 -40.59
C LEU A 141 -33.30 -5.76 -41.85
N PHE A 142 -32.29 -4.90 -41.79
CA PHE A 142 -31.85 -4.09 -42.94
C PHE A 142 -31.48 -4.97 -44.13
N PHE A 143 -30.67 -6.01 -43.93
CA PHE A 143 -30.32 -6.94 -45.01
C PHE A 143 -31.52 -7.71 -45.53
N SER A 144 -32.46 -8.13 -44.67
CA SER A 144 -33.71 -8.79 -45.10
C SER A 144 -34.56 -7.88 -45.97
N PHE A 145 -34.72 -6.62 -45.57
CA PHE A 145 -35.46 -5.64 -46.37
C PHE A 145 -34.78 -5.33 -47.72
N LEU A 146 -33.46 -5.25 -47.72
CA LEU A 146 -32.66 -5.02 -48.94
C LEU A 146 -32.78 -6.21 -49.90
N CYS A 147 -32.73 -7.44 -49.42
CA CYS A 147 -32.95 -8.65 -50.23
C CYS A 147 -34.37 -8.76 -50.75
N MET A 148 -35.38 -8.51 -49.91
CA MET A 148 -36.79 -8.52 -50.34
C MET A 148 -37.07 -7.44 -51.34
N GLY A 149 -36.58 -6.22 -51.12
CA GLY A 149 -36.73 -5.10 -52.06
C GLY A 149 -36.06 -5.39 -53.41
N GLY A 150 -34.84 -5.94 -53.36
CA GLY A 150 -34.13 -6.39 -54.58
C GLY A 150 -34.85 -7.48 -55.33
N ALA A 151 -35.36 -8.50 -54.64
CA ALA A 151 -36.17 -9.56 -55.25
C ALA A 151 -37.47 -9.01 -55.89
N ALA A 152 -38.17 -8.13 -55.18
CA ALA A 152 -39.40 -7.50 -55.70
C ALA A 152 -39.11 -6.69 -56.95
N LEU A 153 -38.03 -5.95 -57.07
CA LEU A 153 -37.59 -5.21 -58.23
C LEU A 153 -37.29 -6.15 -59.42
N VAL A 154 -36.60 -7.25 -59.16
CA VAL A 154 -36.34 -8.27 -60.23
C VAL A 154 -37.62 -8.90 -60.72
N PHE A 155 -38.52 -9.30 -59.81
CA PHE A 155 -39.82 -9.84 -60.19
C PHE A 155 -40.65 -8.83 -60.94
N ALA A 156 -40.66 -7.56 -60.56
CA ALA A 156 -41.36 -6.51 -61.26
C ALA A 156 -40.82 -6.32 -62.71
N ALA A 157 -39.50 -6.32 -62.87
CA ALA A 157 -38.84 -6.22 -64.17
C ALA A 157 -39.18 -7.42 -65.09
N LEU A 158 -39.13 -8.64 -64.52
CA LEU A 158 -39.48 -9.85 -65.25
C LEU A 158 -40.97 -9.86 -65.69
N ALA A 159 -41.90 -9.38 -64.82
CA ALA A 159 -43.29 -9.27 -65.11
C ALA A 159 -43.60 -8.28 -66.31
N VAL A 160 -42.93 -7.12 -66.28
CA VAL A 160 -42.98 -6.14 -67.36
C VAL A 160 -42.55 -6.74 -68.69
N ILE A 161 -41.42 -7.47 -68.69
CA ILE A 161 -40.87 -8.14 -69.88
C ILE A 161 -41.84 -9.25 -70.41
N ARG A 162 -42.33 -10.09 -69.48
CA ARG A 162 -43.14 -11.27 -69.82
C ARG A 162 -44.52 -10.95 -70.28
N PHE A 163 -45.20 -9.96 -69.69
CA PHE A 163 -46.56 -9.63 -69.90
C PHE A 163 -46.80 -8.44 -70.90
N ARG A 164 -45.74 -7.85 -71.43
CA ARG A 164 -45.79 -6.67 -72.35
C ARG A 164 -46.73 -5.57 -71.83
N ILE A 165 -46.73 -5.34 -70.50
CA ILE A 165 -47.61 -4.34 -69.87
C ILE A 165 -47.19 -2.95 -70.36
N PRO A 166 -48.13 -2.06 -70.74
CA PRO A 166 -47.78 -0.71 -71.17
C PRO A 166 -47.24 0.09 -70.02
N VAL A 167 -45.94 0.23 -70.00
CA VAL A 167 -45.12 0.83 -68.87
C VAL A 167 -45.60 2.25 -68.55
N LEU A 168 -46.10 3.01 -69.56
CA LEU A 168 -46.53 4.37 -69.38
C LEU A 168 -47.74 4.54 -68.42
N GLN A 169 -48.62 3.56 -68.33
CA GLN A 169 -49.84 3.67 -67.53
C GLN A 169 -49.64 3.47 -66.05
N TYR A 170 -48.53 2.77 -65.67
CA TYR A 170 -48.21 2.44 -64.30
C TYR A 170 -46.96 3.16 -63.78
N ILE A 171 -46.36 4.05 -64.57
CA ILE A 171 -45.12 4.76 -64.21
C ILE A 171 -45.20 5.51 -62.89
N TRP A 172 -46.27 6.18 -62.59
CA TRP A 172 -46.49 6.93 -61.38
C TRP A 172 -46.65 6.03 -60.16
N GLN A 173 -47.26 4.88 -60.27
CA GLN A 173 -47.40 3.93 -59.14
C GLN A 173 -46.12 3.24 -58.86
N THR A 174 -45.33 2.84 -59.83
CA THR A 174 -44.02 2.24 -59.65
C THR A 174 -43.00 3.26 -59.08
N ALA A 175 -43.07 4.50 -59.53
CA ALA A 175 -42.26 5.59 -59.02
C ALA A 175 -42.58 5.88 -57.52
N ALA A 176 -43.85 5.90 -57.13
CA ALA A 176 -44.30 6.11 -55.77
C ALA A 176 -43.76 4.97 -54.82
N ILE A 177 -43.93 3.71 -55.29
CA ILE A 177 -43.40 2.56 -54.50
C ILE A 177 -41.87 2.64 -54.35
N PHE A 178 -41.13 3.00 -55.37
CA PHE A 178 -39.72 3.15 -55.37
C PHE A 178 -39.30 4.24 -54.37
N VAL A 179 -39.93 5.40 -54.34
CA VAL A 179 -39.69 6.49 -53.42
C VAL A 179 -39.91 6.03 -51.95
N ILE A 180 -40.98 5.29 -51.67
CA ILE A 180 -41.30 4.76 -50.37
C ILE A 180 -40.20 3.77 -49.90
N VAL A 181 -39.76 2.88 -50.79
CA VAL A 181 -38.68 1.92 -50.47
C VAL A 181 -37.38 2.63 -50.19
N VAL A 182 -37.01 3.65 -50.96
CA VAL A 182 -35.78 4.45 -50.73
C VAL A 182 -35.85 5.20 -49.40
N LEU A 183 -37.03 5.79 -49.05
CA LEU A 183 -37.21 6.46 -47.76
C LEU A 183 -37.10 5.48 -46.58
N LEU A 184 -37.70 4.28 -46.69
CA LEU A 184 -37.62 3.25 -45.67
C LEU A 184 -36.17 2.76 -45.49
N LEU A 185 -35.43 2.52 -46.56
CA LEU A 185 -34.01 2.15 -46.49
C LEU A 185 -33.18 3.27 -45.90
N GLY A 186 -33.46 4.54 -46.22
CA GLY A 186 -32.78 5.69 -45.62
C GLY A 186 -33.00 5.79 -44.10
N LEU A 187 -34.24 5.57 -43.65
CA LEU A 187 -34.56 5.52 -42.20
C LEU A 187 -33.84 4.36 -41.48
N LEU A 188 -33.91 3.16 -42.08
CA LEU A 188 -33.21 2.00 -41.51
C LEU A 188 -31.68 2.22 -41.46
N TYR A 189 -31.08 2.84 -42.46
CA TYR A 189 -29.68 3.20 -42.49
C TYR A 189 -29.33 4.21 -41.38
N GLN A 190 -30.15 5.25 -41.17
CA GLN A 190 -29.93 6.20 -40.08
C GLN A 190 -30.04 5.55 -38.70
N MET A 191 -31.02 4.64 -38.51
CA MET A 191 -31.15 3.88 -37.27
C MET A 191 -29.91 3.00 -37.01
N GLN A 192 -29.40 2.32 -38.03
CA GLN A 192 -28.20 1.49 -37.96
C GLN A 192 -26.98 2.34 -37.64
N LYS A 193 -26.82 3.53 -38.23
CA LYS A 193 -25.72 4.45 -37.96
C LYS A 193 -25.72 4.89 -36.49
N LYS A 194 -26.89 5.33 -35.97
CA LYS A 194 -27.02 5.71 -34.53
C LYS A 194 -26.74 4.56 -33.59
N ALA A 195 -27.19 3.35 -33.90
CA ALA A 195 -26.90 2.17 -33.09
C ALA A 195 -25.42 1.82 -33.09
N SER A 196 -24.71 1.97 -34.20
CA SER A 196 -23.26 1.77 -34.30
C SER A 196 -22.48 2.82 -33.53
N GLU A 197 -22.91 4.09 -33.56
CA GLU A 197 -22.31 5.18 -32.78
C GLU A 197 -22.48 4.94 -31.27
N SER A 198 -23.66 4.45 -30.83
CA SER A 198 -23.89 4.11 -29.41
C SER A 198 -22.96 2.98 -28.94
N VAL A 199 -22.81 1.91 -29.73
CA VAL A 199 -21.88 0.82 -29.38
C VAL A 199 -20.46 1.36 -29.18
N ARG A 200 -19.97 2.21 -30.10
CA ARG A 200 -18.64 2.81 -30.03
C ARG A 200 -18.48 3.69 -28.80
N LEU A 201 -19.51 4.46 -28.42
CA LEU A 201 -19.51 5.29 -27.25
C LEU A 201 -19.38 4.45 -25.97
N TYR A 202 -20.17 3.39 -25.84
CA TYR A 202 -20.13 2.48 -24.69
C TYR A 202 -18.79 1.73 -24.60
N GLU A 203 -18.19 1.32 -25.73
CA GLU A 203 -16.86 0.71 -25.75
C GLU A 203 -15.76 1.69 -25.28
N MET A 204 -15.84 2.98 -25.64
CA MET A 204 -14.93 3.99 -25.12
C MET A 204 -15.12 4.20 -23.61
N MET A 205 -16.37 4.25 -23.12
CA MET A 205 -16.67 4.37 -21.69
C MET A 205 -16.12 3.15 -20.89
N SER A 206 -16.28 1.94 -21.43
CA SER A 206 -15.69 0.72 -20.83
C SER A 206 -14.17 0.81 -20.75
N GLY A 207 -13.51 1.32 -21.79
CA GLY A 207 -12.06 1.55 -21.77
C GLY A 207 -11.60 2.51 -20.67
N HIS A 208 -12.36 3.59 -20.42
CA HIS A 208 -12.09 4.53 -19.34
C HIS A 208 -12.30 3.91 -17.95
N LYS A 209 -13.42 3.19 -17.73
CA LYS A 209 -13.69 2.50 -16.46
C LYS A 209 -12.63 1.44 -16.16
N ASN A 210 -12.22 0.65 -17.15
CA ASN A 210 -11.12 -0.31 -17.02
C ASN A 210 -9.78 0.33 -16.61
N SER A 211 -9.49 1.53 -17.13
CA SER A 211 -8.28 2.27 -16.74
C SER A 211 -8.36 2.80 -15.30
N ALA A 212 -9.54 3.25 -14.86
CA ALA A 212 -9.78 3.68 -13.48
C ALA A 212 -9.65 2.51 -12.50
N ARG A 213 -10.27 1.36 -12.80
CA ARG A 213 -10.13 0.14 -11.99
C ARG A 213 -8.66 -0.26 -11.81
N ARG A 214 -7.86 -0.27 -12.88
CA ARG A 214 -6.44 -0.60 -12.79
C ARG A 214 -5.65 0.35 -11.91
N ARG A 215 -6.02 1.64 -11.84
CA ARG A 215 -5.40 2.59 -10.91
C ARG A 215 -5.74 2.23 -9.47
N LEU A 216 -7.02 1.96 -9.18
CA LEU A 216 -7.45 1.54 -7.84
C LEU A 216 -6.76 0.23 -7.39
N GLU A 217 -6.64 -0.76 -8.29
CA GLU A 217 -5.89 -1.99 -8.02
C GLU A 217 -4.41 -1.71 -7.74
N GLY A 218 -3.79 -0.77 -8.46
CA GLY A 218 -2.41 -0.33 -8.22
C GLY A 218 -2.24 0.35 -6.86
N ASP A 219 -3.16 1.25 -6.49
CA ASP A 219 -3.15 1.92 -5.19
C ASP A 219 -3.40 0.93 -4.04
N GLN A 220 -4.28 -0.06 -4.24
CA GLN A 220 -4.52 -1.12 -3.25
C GLN A 220 -3.25 -1.96 -3.01
N ARG A 221 -2.51 -2.32 -4.06
CA ARG A 221 -1.24 -3.05 -3.94
C ARG A 221 -0.19 -2.23 -3.20
N ARG A 222 -0.07 -0.94 -3.52
CA ARG A 222 0.85 -0.04 -2.83
C ARG A 222 0.55 0.02 -1.33
N ILE A 223 -0.71 0.23 -0.95
CA ILE A 223 -1.12 0.28 0.46
C ILE A 223 -0.89 -1.08 1.15
N ALA A 224 -1.18 -2.20 0.47
CA ALA A 224 -0.90 -3.52 1.00
C ALA A 224 0.61 -3.74 1.24
N GLY A 225 1.47 -3.25 0.35
CA GLY A 225 2.93 -3.27 0.50
C GLY A 225 3.39 -2.41 1.69
N ASP A 226 2.87 -1.19 1.82
CA ASP A 226 3.21 -0.31 2.94
C ASP A 226 2.73 -0.90 4.28
N LEU A 227 1.54 -1.48 4.35
CA LEU A 227 1.06 -2.19 5.54
C LEU A 227 1.94 -3.40 5.87
N LYS A 228 2.33 -4.21 4.88
CA LYS A 228 3.27 -5.33 5.07
C LYS A 228 4.57 -4.83 5.69
N PHE A 229 5.12 -3.72 5.17
CA PHE A 229 6.34 -3.12 5.70
C PHE A 229 6.21 -2.73 7.18
N TYR A 230 5.16 -2.01 7.54
CA TYR A 230 4.98 -1.57 8.93
C TYR A 230 4.71 -2.74 9.87
N TYR A 231 3.86 -3.72 9.48
CA TYR A 231 3.61 -4.89 10.31
C TYR A 231 4.86 -5.72 10.54
N GLU A 232 5.65 -6.03 9.50
CA GLU A 232 6.89 -6.79 9.64
C GLU A 232 7.93 -6.03 10.48
N LYS A 233 8.07 -4.71 10.24
CA LYS A 233 8.91 -3.84 11.06
C LYS A 233 8.53 -3.90 12.53
N PHE A 234 7.23 -3.78 12.85
CA PHE A 234 6.77 -3.80 14.23
C PHE A 234 6.87 -5.17 14.88
N GLU A 235 6.65 -6.24 14.12
CA GLU A 235 6.84 -7.61 14.58
C GLU A 235 8.30 -7.90 14.94
N VAL A 236 9.23 -7.58 14.04
CA VAL A 236 10.65 -7.92 14.18
C VAL A 236 11.36 -7.01 15.18
N LEU A 237 11.20 -5.70 15.07
CA LEU A 237 11.97 -4.75 15.87
C LEU A 237 11.37 -4.49 17.25
N PHE A 238 10.04 -4.55 17.37
CA PHE A 238 9.36 -4.17 18.61
C PHE A 238 8.59 -5.31 19.27
N ARG A 239 8.39 -6.44 18.56
CA ARG A 239 7.53 -7.56 19.01
C ARG A 239 6.11 -7.11 19.34
N TYR A 240 5.62 -6.09 18.64
CA TYR A 240 4.35 -5.41 18.89
C TYR A 240 3.30 -5.80 17.85
N ILE A 241 2.49 -6.82 18.12
CA ILE A 241 1.48 -7.31 17.15
C ILE A 241 0.08 -7.37 17.78
N SER A 242 -0.03 -7.52 19.10
CA SER A 242 -1.32 -7.76 19.75
C SER A 242 -1.96 -6.45 20.21
N GLN A 243 -3.31 -6.45 20.25
CA GLN A 243 -4.08 -5.33 20.75
C GLN A 243 -3.81 -5.01 22.24
N GLU A 244 -3.35 -6.00 23.02
CA GLU A 244 -2.97 -5.81 24.42
C GLU A 244 -1.64 -5.03 24.53
N GLN A 245 -0.69 -5.33 23.66
CA GLN A 245 0.57 -4.58 23.57
C GLN A 245 0.34 -3.12 23.16
N TRP A 246 -0.64 -2.84 22.32
CA TRP A 246 -1.02 -1.47 21.98
C TRP A 246 -1.58 -0.70 23.18
N LYS A 247 -2.42 -1.31 23.98
CA LYS A 247 -2.92 -0.69 25.22
C LYS A 247 -1.80 -0.40 26.21
N LEU A 248 -0.84 -1.31 26.32
CA LEU A 248 0.34 -1.13 27.12
C LEU A 248 1.19 0.05 26.61
N PHE A 249 1.39 0.13 25.31
CA PHE A 249 2.11 1.24 24.69
C PHE A 249 1.40 2.59 24.92
N GLU A 250 0.09 2.69 24.74
CA GLU A 250 -0.68 3.90 25.06
C GLU A 250 -0.53 4.32 26.52
N PHE A 251 -0.48 3.35 27.43
CA PHE A 251 -0.19 3.61 28.84
C PHE A 251 1.25 4.17 29.00
N CYS A 252 2.25 3.57 28.37
CA CYS A 252 3.63 4.05 28.37
C CYS A 252 3.76 5.48 27.85
N VAL A 253 3.05 5.84 26.77
CA VAL A 253 3.02 7.21 26.24
C VAL A 253 2.48 8.21 27.27
N LYS A 254 1.47 7.83 28.06
CA LYS A 254 0.95 8.69 29.15
C LYS A 254 1.95 8.84 30.29
N VAL A 255 2.65 7.77 30.64
CA VAL A 255 3.71 7.78 31.66
C VAL A 255 4.89 8.63 31.19
N SER A 256 5.39 8.42 29.96
CA SER A 256 6.51 9.18 29.41
C SER A 256 6.23 10.68 29.33
N ALA A 257 5.00 11.06 28.93
CA ALA A 257 4.57 12.46 28.90
C ALA A 257 4.68 13.12 30.31
N ARG A 258 4.33 12.40 31.37
CA ARG A 258 4.48 12.92 32.75
C ARG A 258 5.95 13.02 33.17
N LEU A 259 6.75 12.00 32.86
CA LEU A 259 8.18 11.97 33.22
C LEU A 259 8.98 13.05 32.48
N ARG A 260 8.65 13.38 31.23
CA ARG A 260 9.28 14.48 30.47
C ARG A 260 9.11 15.85 31.10
N PHE A 261 8.07 16.05 31.89
CA PHE A 261 7.85 17.31 32.63
C PHE A 261 8.57 17.36 33.99
N SER A 262 9.23 16.27 34.42
CA SER A 262 10.02 16.26 35.63
C SER A 262 11.33 17.02 35.42
N GLY A 263 11.51 18.14 36.15
CA GLY A 263 12.73 18.92 36.11
C GLY A 263 13.93 18.18 36.71
N GLU A 264 13.69 17.27 37.66
CA GLU A 264 14.75 16.48 38.27
C GLU A 264 15.29 15.43 37.32
N ILE A 265 14.41 14.66 36.64
CA ILE A 265 14.81 13.68 35.61
C ILE A 265 15.58 14.39 34.49
N SER A 266 15.07 15.52 33.99
CA SER A 266 15.73 16.28 32.92
C SER A 266 17.13 16.73 33.33
N LYS A 267 17.31 17.22 34.57
CA LYS A 267 18.62 17.65 35.07
C LYS A 267 19.61 16.51 35.12
N GLU A 268 19.22 15.38 35.69
CA GLU A 268 20.14 14.23 35.82
C GLU A 268 20.41 13.55 34.47
N ALA A 269 19.43 13.57 33.55
CA ALA A 269 19.64 13.11 32.18
C ALA A 269 20.68 13.96 31.45
N GLU A 270 20.59 15.30 31.54
CA GLU A 270 21.57 16.19 30.92
C GLU A 270 22.97 16.02 31.54
N GLU A 271 23.04 15.78 32.84
CA GLU A 271 24.33 15.50 33.50
C GLU A 271 24.95 14.18 32.99
N LEU A 272 24.16 13.11 32.90
CA LEU A 272 24.64 11.84 32.35
C LEU A 272 25.09 12.02 30.88
N LYS A 273 24.29 12.70 30.04
CA LYS A 273 24.69 12.99 28.65
C LYS A 273 25.99 13.79 28.60
N ARG A 274 26.18 14.77 29.49
CA ARG A 274 27.38 15.58 29.56
C ARG A 274 28.63 14.72 29.89
N VAL A 275 28.49 13.83 30.82
CA VAL A 275 29.58 12.89 31.22
C VAL A 275 29.89 11.95 30.05
N LEU A 276 28.89 11.35 29.41
CA LEU A 276 29.11 10.47 28.26
C LEU A 276 29.76 11.20 27.07
N LYS A 277 29.35 12.46 26.77
CA LYS A 277 30.01 13.30 25.76
C LYS A 277 31.46 13.63 26.07
N LYS A 278 31.79 13.86 27.35
CA LYS A 278 33.15 14.08 27.79
C LYS A 278 34.07 12.90 27.43
N TYR A 279 33.55 11.68 27.46
CA TYR A 279 34.25 10.45 27.09
C TYR A 279 34.03 9.98 25.67
N HIS A 280 33.59 10.90 24.79
CA HIS A 280 33.44 10.70 23.33
C HIS A 280 32.45 9.61 22.90
N TRP A 281 31.40 9.38 23.69
CA TRP A 281 30.31 8.49 23.28
C TRP A 281 29.52 9.11 22.13
N LYS A 282 29.22 8.31 21.09
CA LYS A 282 28.64 8.84 19.87
C LYS A 282 27.16 9.25 20.03
N LYS A 283 26.39 8.42 20.72
CA LYS A 283 24.94 8.61 20.94
C LYS A 283 24.62 8.51 22.43
N PRO A 284 24.99 9.49 23.25
CA PRO A 284 24.75 9.46 24.70
C PRO A 284 23.26 9.39 25.05
N GLU A 285 22.36 9.82 24.15
CA GLU A 285 20.91 9.78 24.31
C GLU A 285 20.40 8.35 24.50
N ASN A 286 20.94 7.39 23.78
CA ASN A 286 20.52 5.98 23.84
C ASN A 286 20.68 5.40 25.25
N TRP A 287 21.66 5.89 26.01
CA TRP A 287 21.97 5.36 27.35
C TRP A 287 21.06 5.85 28.45
N MET A 288 20.16 6.81 28.12
CA MET A 288 19.06 7.19 29.01
C MET A 288 18.03 6.06 29.16
N TYR A 289 17.97 5.16 28.23
CA TYR A 289 17.05 4.03 28.21
C TYR A 289 17.67 2.74 28.77
N TYR A 290 18.99 2.70 28.92
CA TYR A 290 19.74 1.57 29.50
C TYR A 290 20.68 1.99 30.64
N PRO A 291 20.27 2.85 31.58
CA PRO A 291 21.17 3.42 32.54
C PRO A 291 21.79 2.36 33.47
N ARG A 292 21.08 1.27 33.78
CA ARG A 292 21.56 0.17 34.61
C ARG A 292 22.71 -0.61 33.94
N ALA A 293 22.71 -0.71 32.64
CA ALA A 293 23.77 -1.37 31.88
C ALA A 293 25.14 -0.65 32.05
N LEU A 294 25.14 0.62 32.42
CA LEU A 294 26.36 1.38 32.61
C LEU A 294 27.07 1.07 33.94
N TYR A 295 26.34 0.72 35.03
CA TYR A 295 26.92 0.53 36.36
C TYR A 295 26.68 -0.85 36.99
N ASP A 296 25.73 -1.65 36.47
CA ASP A 296 25.42 -2.99 36.99
C ASP A 296 26.00 -4.05 36.04
N PRO A 297 26.98 -4.86 36.47
CA PRO A 297 27.63 -5.87 35.63
C PRO A 297 26.65 -6.91 35.09
N GLY A 298 25.62 -7.31 35.87
CA GLY A 298 24.61 -8.27 35.47
C GLY A 298 23.72 -7.69 34.37
N LYS A 299 23.28 -6.42 34.51
CA LYS A 299 22.48 -5.72 33.51
C LYS A 299 23.28 -5.37 32.25
N LYS A 300 24.59 -5.09 32.40
CA LYS A 300 25.49 -4.91 31.26
C LYS A 300 25.58 -6.18 30.41
N SER A 301 25.75 -7.34 31.02
CA SER A 301 25.78 -8.62 30.32
C SER A 301 24.47 -8.92 29.64
N ALA A 302 23.34 -8.73 30.34
CA ALA A 302 21.99 -8.92 29.74
C ALA A 302 21.74 -7.96 28.59
N CYS A 303 22.18 -6.70 28.69
CA CYS A 303 22.04 -5.73 27.59
C CYS A 303 22.89 -6.15 26.37
N LEU A 304 24.13 -6.63 26.57
CA LEU A 304 24.96 -7.12 25.47
C LEU A 304 24.37 -8.37 24.80
N GLU A 305 23.75 -9.26 25.56
CA GLU A 305 23.03 -10.43 25.03
C GLU A 305 21.82 -10.01 24.22
N LEU A 306 20.98 -9.14 24.76
CA LEU A 306 19.83 -8.58 24.07
C LEU A 306 20.21 -7.91 22.73
N LEU A 307 21.25 -7.08 22.73
CA LEU A 307 21.76 -6.41 21.53
C LEU A 307 22.32 -7.44 20.51
N THR A 308 22.92 -8.52 21.01
CA THR A 308 23.42 -9.60 20.15
C THR A 308 22.30 -10.38 19.50
N ASP A 309 21.25 -10.75 20.24
CA ASP A 309 20.08 -11.46 19.74
C ASP A 309 19.33 -10.61 18.73
N ARG A 310 19.15 -9.33 19.02
CA ARG A 310 18.52 -8.37 18.12
C ARG A 310 19.31 -8.21 16.81
N ARG A 311 20.63 -8.11 16.89
CA ARG A 311 21.51 -8.07 15.72
C ARG A 311 21.36 -9.33 14.87
N ASN A 312 21.42 -10.52 15.50
CA ASN A 312 21.30 -11.80 14.79
C ASN A 312 19.94 -11.91 14.07
N LEU A 313 18.87 -11.44 14.70
CA LEU A 313 17.54 -11.40 14.08
C LEU A 313 17.53 -10.47 12.85
N CYS A 314 18.08 -9.25 12.98
CA CYS A 314 18.18 -8.31 11.86
C CYS A 314 19.02 -8.88 10.71
N GLU A 315 20.15 -9.56 11.01
CA GLU A 315 20.98 -10.24 10.00
C GLU A 315 20.22 -11.36 9.28
N GLN A 316 19.43 -12.16 9.98
CA GLN A 316 18.58 -13.19 9.36
C GLN A 316 17.53 -12.58 8.44
N MET A 317 16.89 -11.50 8.87
CA MET A 317 15.88 -10.81 8.04
C MET A 317 16.53 -10.12 6.84
N LEU A 318 17.71 -9.52 7.01
CA LEU A 318 18.49 -8.93 5.91
C LEU A 318 18.74 -9.97 4.81
N VAL A 319 19.31 -11.13 5.16
CA VAL A 319 19.60 -12.23 4.21
C VAL A 319 18.32 -12.73 3.54
N LYS A 320 17.20 -12.79 4.26
CA LYS A 320 15.90 -13.18 3.69
C LYS A 320 15.48 -12.22 2.56
N HIS A 321 15.55 -10.91 2.82
CA HIS A 321 15.10 -9.90 1.86
C HIS A 321 16.08 -9.73 0.68
N GLU A 322 17.39 -9.83 0.90
CA GLU A 322 18.39 -9.87 -0.17
C GLU A 322 18.16 -11.05 -1.11
N LYS A 323 17.89 -12.23 -0.56
CA LYS A 323 17.59 -13.42 -1.36
C LYS A 323 16.35 -13.25 -2.25
N ILE A 324 15.30 -12.57 -1.76
CA ILE A 324 14.10 -12.29 -2.56
C ILE A 324 14.45 -11.35 -3.74
N ILE A 325 15.32 -10.35 -3.50
CA ILE A 325 15.78 -9.44 -4.55
C ILE A 325 16.57 -10.20 -5.60
N ASP A 326 17.52 -11.05 -5.19
CA ASP A 326 18.34 -11.85 -6.10
C ASP A 326 17.51 -12.84 -6.93
N GLU A 327 16.53 -13.52 -6.32
CA GLU A 327 15.63 -14.45 -7.00
C GLU A 327 14.69 -13.75 -8.00
N SER A 328 14.40 -12.46 -7.81
CA SER A 328 13.58 -11.68 -8.74
C SER A 328 14.30 -11.34 -10.05
N GLY A 329 15.62 -11.56 -10.15
CA GLY A 329 16.41 -11.51 -11.39
C GLY A 329 16.53 -10.12 -12.04
N LEU A 330 16.35 -9.07 -11.25
CA LEU A 330 16.51 -7.69 -11.68
C LEU A 330 17.72 -7.07 -10.94
N ASP A 331 18.91 -7.27 -11.51
CA ASP A 331 20.12 -6.51 -11.18
C ASP A 331 20.03 -5.04 -11.66
#